data_a5d7d15718ecf5825d2d60dfc70ff9e0
#
_entry.id   a5d7d15718ecf5825d2d60dfc70ff9e0
#
_cell.length_a   1.000
_cell.length_b   1.000
_cell.length_c   1.000
_cell.angle_alpha   90.00
_cell.angle_beta   90.00
_cell.angle_gamma   90.00
#
_symmetry.space_group_name_H-M   'P 1'
#
loop_
_entity.id
_entity.type
_entity.pdbx_description
1 polymer ?
#
loop_
_entity_poly.entity_id
_entity_poly.type
_entity_poly.pdbx_seq_one_letter_code
_entity_poly.pdbx_strand_id
1 'polypeptide(L)'
;KIRFFTRKICASHKLEMRKEAAQEWRITMKIAVLGAGAMGSIYGGHLSTNNDVYMIDKKAELVDKINADGLKLFENDTDVIYHPAALLSSEGIGEVDLVIIFVKALYSRAALMENKGIIGDNTYVMTLQNGAGHEDIILEFVPKERIIIGTTEDNGAILGDGYVRRGGKGKTNIGMLVEDSQHMLDKVKACLDSCGFDTHIYDNIQQLIWDKLFTNVSLSALTGVLQVPIGFIATDEYAWNMTVTLIKEAMQVAKAMGLEFDEEEMIERVRNTSLNSPEGRTSIYADLKAGRLTEVNTISGAVVKAGDRLGVPVPSHKMIVNMVHAMENKSKNNVE
;
A
#
# COMPACT_ATOMS: atom_id res chain seq x y z
N LYS A 1 57.00 20.00 8.59
CA LYS A 1 56.55 18.58 8.70
C LYS A 1 55.45 18.36 9.75
N ILE A 2 55.30 19.20 10.77
CA ILE A 2 54.30 19.01 11.86
C ILE A 2 52.85 19.42 11.42
N ARG A 3 52.67 20.37 10.50
CA ARG A 3 51.33 20.79 10.02
C ARG A 3 50.59 19.78 9.10
N PHE A 4 51.30 18.81 8.53
CA PHE A 4 50.70 17.76 7.69
C PHE A 4 50.16 16.54 8.50
N PHE A 5 50.77 16.31 9.68
CA PHE A 5 50.36 15.22 10.53
C PHE A 5 49.04 15.51 11.29
N THR A 6 48.88 16.74 11.76
CA THR A 6 47.66 17.17 12.49
C THR A 6 46.41 17.22 11.59
N ARG A 7 46.53 17.49 10.29
CA ARG A 7 45.39 17.47 9.35
C ARG A 7 44.91 16.04 9.02
N LYS A 8 45.82 15.06 8.97
CA LYS A 8 45.45 13.65 8.72
C LYS A 8 44.75 13.01 9.91
N ILE A 9 45.18 13.32 11.13
CA ILE A 9 44.57 12.81 12.37
C ILE A 9 43.16 13.41 12.55
N CYS A 10 42.97 14.69 12.23
CA CYS A 10 41.66 15.33 12.32
C CYS A 10 40.66 14.83 11.25
N ALA A 11 41.14 14.43 10.06
CA ALA A 11 40.30 13.88 9.02
C ALA A 11 39.89 12.41 9.29
N SER A 12 40.81 11.60 9.82
CA SER A 12 40.50 10.23 10.24
C SER A 12 39.54 10.19 11.44
N HIS A 13 39.73 11.05 12.42
CA HIS A 13 38.85 11.15 13.58
C HIS A 13 37.44 11.64 13.20
N LYS A 14 37.35 12.60 12.27
CA LYS A 14 36.04 13.01 11.71
C LYS A 14 35.37 11.91 10.88
N LEU A 15 36.16 11.08 10.21
CA LEU A 15 35.63 9.94 9.45
C LEU A 15 35.18 8.79 10.36
N GLU A 16 35.92 8.56 11.47
CA GLU A 16 35.53 7.60 12.51
C GLU A 16 34.30 8.09 13.28
N MET A 17 34.25 9.34 13.72
CA MET A 17 33.05 9.93 14.33
C MET A 17 31.84 9.92 13.40
N ARG A 18 32.03 10.11 12.08
CA ARG A 18 30.94 9.96 11.10
C ARG A 18 30.53 8.50 10.90
N LYS A 19 31.45 7.53 11.02
CA LYS A 19 31.13 6.10 11.00
C LYS A 19 30.47 5.65 12.29
N GLU A 20 30.91 6.14 13.43
CA GLU A 20 30.28 5.88 14.74
C GLU A 20 28.88 6.53 14.81
N ALA A 21 28.72 7.79 14.39
CA ALA A 21 27.41 8.43 14.27
C ALA A 21 26.49 7.72 13.25
N ALA A 22 27.03 7.19 12.16
CA ALA A 22 26.28 6.36 11.19
C ALA A 22 25.97 4.95 11.74
N GLN A 23 26.72 4.49 12.70
CA GLN A 23 26.53 3.18 13.35
C GLN A 23 25.56 3.28 14.54
N GLU A 24 25.46 4.45 15.18
CA GLU A 24 24.54 4.73 16.30
C GLU A 24 23.06 4.83 15.87
N TRP A 25 22.76 4.96 14.57
CA TRP A 25 21.40 5.07 14.02
C TRP A 25 20.98 3.87 13.17
N ARG A 26 21.59 2.71 13.35
CA ARG A 26 20.96 1.48 12.85
C ARG A 26 19.78 1.16 13.77
N ILE A 27 18.65 1.79 13.50
CA ILE A 27 17.38 1.39 14.10
C ILE A 27 17.01 0.06 13.45
N THR A 28 17.43 -1.04 14.07
CA THR A 28 16.92 -2.36 13.71
C THR A 28 15.52 -2.46 14.31
N MET A 29 14.52 -2.59 13.47
CA MET A 29 13.13 -2.78 13.88
C MET A 29 12.75 -4.25 13.79
N LYS A 30 11.89 -4.70 14.69
CA LYS A 30 11.20 -5.98 14.59
C LYS A 30 9.89 -5.77 13.86
N ILE A 31 9.76 -6.32 12.66
CA ILE A 31 8.68 -6.01 11.72
C ILE A 31 7.92 -7.26 11.35
N ALA A 32 6.60 -7.22 11.43
CA ALA A 32 5.73 -8.25 10.86
C ALA A 32 5.06 -7.73 9.58
N VAL A 33 5.17 -8.48 8.49
CA VAL A 33 4.52 -8.20 7.21
C VAL A 33 3.38 -9.20 7.03
N LEU A 34 2.14 -8.74 7.09
CA LEU A 34 0.95 -9.56 6.91
C LEU A 34 0.59 -9.65 5.42
N GLY A 35 0.81 -10.82 4.85
CA GLY A 35 0.63 -11.12 3.43
C GLY A 35 1.94 -11.07 2.64
N ALA A 36 2.30 -12.18 2.01
CA ALA A 36 3.48 -12.35 1.16
C ALA A 36 3.11 -12.33 -0.35
N GLY A 37 2.12 -11.51 -0.71
CA GLY A 37 1.82 -11.17 -2.10
C GLY A 37 2.92 -10.33 -2.74
N ALA A 38 2.68 -9.76 -3.93
CA ALA A 38 3.69 -8.99 -4.65
C ALA A 38 4.29 -7.85 -3.81
N MET A 39 3.45 -7.00 -3.23
CA MET A 39 3.91 -5.86 -2.44
C MET A 39 4.51 -6.27 -1.09
N GLY A 40 3.89 -7.23 -0.39
CA GLY A 40 4.44 -7.77 0.85
C GLY A 40 5.80 -8.41 0.66
N SER A 41 6.02 -9.08 -0.47
CA SER A 41 7.33 -9.65 -0.85
C SER A 41 8.36 -8.57 -1.14
N ILE A 42 8.00 -7.52 -1.87
CA ILE A 42 8.92 -6.39 -2.15
C ILE A 42 9.35 -5.73 -0.84
N TYR A 43 8.39 -5.33 0.00
CA TYR A 43 8.71 -4.66 1.27
C TYR A 43 9.40 -5.61 2.26
N GLY A 44 8.87 -6.82 2.45
CA GLY A 44 9.43 -7.81 3.37
C GLY A 44 10.85 -8.23 2.99
N GLY A 45 11.13 -8.42 1.70
CA GLY A 45 12.45 -8.74 1.19
C GLY A 45 13.45 -7.61 1.48
N HIS A 46 13.17 -6.41 1.01
CA HIS A 46 14.07 -5.27 1.20
C HIS A 46 14.28 -4.94 2.69
N LEU A 47 13.22 -4.91 3.50
CA LEU A 47 13.31 -4.65 4.93
C LEU A 47 14.17 -5.67 5.67
N SER A 48 14.18 -6.94 5.23
CA SER A 48 15.00 -7.99 5.86
C SER A 48 16.51 -7.80 5.75
N THR A 49 16.97 -6.83 4.95
CA THR A 49 18.41 -6.53 4.85
C THR A 49 18.97 -5.86 6.11
N ASN A 50 18.14 -5.10 6.85
CA ASN A 50 18.58 -4.31 7.99
C ASN A 50 17.71 -4.50 9.24
N ASN A 51 16.67 -5.36 9.18
CA ASN A 51 15.67 -5.51 10.25
C ASN A 51 15.34 -6.99 10.48
N ASP A 52 14.74 -7.29 11.63
CA ASP A 52 14.16 -8.59 11.94
C ASP A 52 12.77 -8.67 11.33
N VAL A 53 12.63 -9.31 10.17
CA VAL A 53 11.38 -9.35 9.40
C VAL A 53 10.74 -10.72 9.43
N TYR A 54 9.48 -10.75 9.83
CA TYR A 54 8.59 -11.91 9.84
C TYR A 54 7.50 -11.71 8.79
N MET A 55 7.53 -12.47 7.71
CA MET A 55 6.48 -12.48 6.69
C MET A 55 5.46 -13.55 7.04
N ILE A 56 4.20 -13.16 7.21
CA ILE A 56 3.13 -14.07 7.63
C ILE A 56 2.15 -14.23 6.47
N ASP A 57 2.01 -15.45 5.98
CA ASP A 57 1.08 -15.81 4.92
C ASP A 57 0.44 -17.18 5.19
N LYS A 58 -0.78 -17.41 4.70
CA LYS A 58 -1.53 -18.66 4.91
C LYS A 58 -1.16 -19.78 3.94
N LYS A 59 -0.43 -19.46 2.86
CA LYS A 59 -0.05 -20.42 1.83
C LYS A 59 1.22 -21.16 2.25
N ALA A 60 1.07 -22.41 2.71
CA ALA A 60 2.18 -23.22 3.23
C ALA A 60 3.31 -23.39 2.19
N GLU A 61 2.97 -23.66 0.93
CA GLU A 61 3.96 -23.86 -0.14
C GLU A 61 4.81 -22.58 -0.37
N LEU A 62 4.21 -21.40 -0.21
CA LEU A 62 4.90 -20.12 -0.31
C LEU A 62 5.88 -19.92 0.86
N VAL A 63 5.38 -20.19 2.08
CA VAL A 63 6.18 -20.08 3.32
C VAL A 63 7.37 -21.03 3.28
N ASP A 64 7.15 -22.29 2.94
CA ASP A 64 8.20 -23.32 2.81
C ASP A 64 9.23 -22.92 1.75
N LYS A 65 8.77 -22.41 0.61
CA LYS A 65 9.63 -21.98 -0.50
C LYS A 65 10.53 -20.81 -0.10
N ILE A 66 9.98 -19.78 0.58
CA ILE A 66 10.75 -18.64 1.05
C ILE A 66 11.81 -19.08 2.08
N ASN A 67 11.45 -19.96 3.00
CA ASN A 67 12.38 -20.44 4.03
C ASN A 67 13.49 -21.35 3.45
N ALA A 68 13.18 -22.14 2.42
CA ALA A 68 14.15 -23.05 1.81
C ALA A 68 15.12 -22.34 0.86
N ASP A 69 14.61 -21.50 -0.03
CA ASP A 69 15.37 -20.95 -1.16
C ASP A 69 15.60 -19.42 -1.05
N GLY A 70 14.98 -18.78 -0.07
CA GLY A 70 14.90 -17.34 0.03
C GLY A 70 13.76 -16.76 -0.82
N LEU A 71 13.47 -15.49 -0.58
CA LEU A 71 12.53 -14.69 -1.35
C LEU A 71 13.26 -14.04 -2.53
N LYS A 72 12.88 -14.41 -3.74
CA LYS A 72 13.52 -13.95 -4.96
C LYS A 72 12.77 -12.75 -5.54
N LEU A 73 13.47 -11.64 -5.76
CA LEU A 73 12.95 -10.46 -6.45
C LEU A 73 13.70 -10.25 -7.76
N PHE A 74 12.95 -10.15 -8.87
CA PHE A 74 13.49 -9.67 -10.15
C PHE A 74 13.34 -8.16 -10.19
N GLU A 75 14.45 -7.45 -10.09
CA GLU A 75 14.52 -5.99 -10.10
C GLU A 75 15.80 -5.52 -10.78
N ASN A 76 15.76 -4.38 -11.48
CA ASN A 76 16.89 -3.84 -12.24
C ASN A 76 17.53 -4.89 -13.17
N ASP A 77 16.67 -5.67 -13.85
CA ASP A 77 17.06 -6.74 -14.79
C ASP A 77 17.91 -7.87 -14.17
N THR A 78 17.87 -8.02 -12.85
CA THR A 78 18.59 -9.08 -12.13
C THR A 78 17.71 -9.73 -11.07
N ASP A 79 18.06 -10.97 -10.73
CA ASP A 79 17.47 -11.67 -9.59
C ASP A 79 18.28 -11.38 -8.31
N VAL A 80 17.58 -10.92 -7.28
CA VAL A 80 18.14 -10.72 -5.93
C VAL A 80 17.39 -11.63 -4.96
N ILE A 81 18.13 -12.30 -4.08
CA ILE A 81 17.55 -13.20 -3.07
C ILE A 81 17.65 -12.54 -1.69
N TYR A 82 16.52 -12.48 -0.99
CA TYR A 82 16.38 -12.00 0.36
C TYR A 82 15.97 -13.13 1.31
N HIS A 83 16.26 -13.01 2.59
CA HIS A 83 16.01 -14.07 3.57
C HIS A 83 15.19 -13.57 4.78
N PRO A 84 13.95 -13.07 4.57
CA PRO A 84 13.03 -12.84 5.69
C PRO A 84 12.61 -14.18 6.31
N ALA A 85 12.25 -14.20 7.58
CA ALA A 85 11.60 -15.36 8.17
C ALA A 85 10.14 -15.43 7.68
N ALA A 86 9.76 -16.51 6.99
CA ALA A 86 8.39 -16.71 6.54
C ALA A 86 7.64 -17.68 7.48
N LEU A 87 6.41 -17.36 7.86
CA LEU A 87 5.64 -18.07 8.88
C LEU A 87 4.17 -18.21 8.46
N LEU A 88 3.53 -19.29 8.90
CA LEU A 88 2.07 -19.49 8.72
C LEU A 88 1.22 -18.73 9.76
N SER A 89 1.83 -18.40 10.90
CA SER A 89 1.21 -17.65 11.99
C SER A 89 2.25 -16.85 12.75
N SER A 90 1.80 -15.90 13.55
CA SER A 90 2.65 -15.10 14.43
C SER A 90 2.97 -15.75 15.78
N GLU A 91 2.60 -17.01 15.99
CA GLU A 91 2.85 -17.71 17.24
C GLU A 91 4.35 -17.78 17.56
N GLY A 92 4.72 -17.42 18.78
CA GLY A 92 6.09 -17.45 19.24
C GLY A 92 6.95 -16.23 18.85
N ILE A 93 6.47 -15.31 17.99
CA ILE A 93 7.22 -14.11 17.62
C ILE A 93 7.32 -13.13 18.81
N GLY A 94 6.23 -13.00 19.61
CA GLY A 94 6.08 -11.93 20.59
C GLY A 94 5.84 -10.57 19.93
N GLU A 95 5.75 -9.51 20.73
CA GLU A 95 5.46 -8.16 20.24
C GLU A 95 6.50 -7.68 19.21
N VAL A 96 6.00 -6.89 18.23
CA VAL A 96 6.83 -6.26 17.19
C VAL A 96 6.72 -4.73 17.27
N ASP A 97 7.71 -4.03 16.69
CA ASP A 97 7.68 -2.56 16.62
C ASP A 97 6.68 -2.07 15.58
N LEU A 98 6.60 -2.78 14.45
CA LEU A 98 5.78 -2.40 13.30
C LEU A 98 5.10 -3.61 12.66
N VAL A 99 3.78 -3.52 12.48
CA VAL A 99 3.01 -4.42 11.63
C VAL A 99 2.70 -3.71 10.32
N ILE A 100 3.03 -4.33 9.18
CA ILE A 100 2.71 -3.80 7.85
C ILE A 100 1.68 -4.70 7.19
N ILE A 101 0.55 -4.13 6.74
CA ILE A 101 -0.56 -4.88 6.15
C ILE A 101 -0.44 -4.85 4.63
N PHE A 102 -0.22 -6.02 4.01
CA PHE A 102 -0.22 -6.23 2.56
C PHE A 102 -1.15 -7.36 2.09
N VAL A 103 -1.97 -7.91 2.96
CA VAL A 103 -3.09 -8.75 2.51
C VAL A 103 -4.07 -7.91 1.68
N LYS A 104 -4.89 -8.52 0.82
CA LYS A 104 -6.00 -7.77 0.20
C LYS A 104 -6.89 -7.18 1.30
N ALA A 105 -7.39 -5.98 1.07
CA ALA A 105 -8.14 -5.19 2.07
C ALA A 105 -9.28 -5.96 2.75
N LEU A 106 -9.97 -6.83 2.00
CA LEU A 106 -11.06 -7.67 2.53
C LEU A 106 -10.59 -8.65 3.62
N TYR A 107 -9.30 -8.96 3.70
CA TYR A 107 -8.74 -9.87 4.70
C TYR A 107 -8.06 -9.14 5.88
N SER A 108 -7.96 -7.81 5.86
CA SER A 108 -7.19 -7.04 6.85
C SER A 108 -7.66 -7.29 8.29
N ARG A 109 -8.98 -7.27 8.55
CA ARG A 109 -9.53 -7.54 9.89
C ARG A 109 -9.20 -8.95 10.38
N ALA A 110 -9.38 -9.97 9.53
CA ALA A 110 -9.06 -11.35 9.88
C ALA A 110 -7.56 -11.52 10.13
N ALA A 111 -6.71 -10.95 9.28
CA ALA A 111 -5.26 -11.02 9.45
C ALA A 111 -4.79 -10.36 10.75
N LEU A 112 -5.32 -9.19 11.11
CA LEU A 112 -5.00 -8.53 12.38
C LEU A 112 -5.52 -9.32 13.58
N MET A 113 -6.74 -9.85 13.50
CA MET A 113 -7.33 -10.66 14.59
C MET A 113 -6.54 -11.93 14.87
N GLU A 114 -6.14 -12.66 13.82
CA GLU A 114 -5.38 -13.90 13.93
C GLU A 114 -3.95 -13.65 14.46
N ASN A 115 -3.40 -12.48 14.18
CA ASN A 115 -2.03 -12.11 14.58
C ASN A 115 -2.01 -11.08 15.72
N LYS A 116 -3.09 -10.90 16.47
CA LYS A 116 -3.17 -9.90 17.55
C LYS A 116 -2.10 -10.06 18.63
N GLY A 117 -1.54 -11.25 18.80
CA GLY A 117 -0.50 -11.53 19.79
C GLY A 117 0.84 -10.83 19.55
N ILE A 118 1.06 -10.28 18.34
CA ILE A 118 2.26 -9.47 18.05
C ILE A 118 2.04 -7.98 18.24
N ILE A 119 0.80 -7.56 18.54
CA ILE A 119 0.43 -6.15 18.72
C ILE A 119 0.43 -5.85 20.22
N GLY A 120 1.48 -5.20 20.70
CA GLY A 120 1.63 -4.73 22.07
C GLY A 120 1.38 -3.24 22.22
N ASP A 121 1.67 -2.73 23.42
CA ASP A 121 1.42 -1.33 23.78
C ASP A 121 2.27 -0.32 23.00
N ASN A 122 3.36 -0.75 22.38
CA ASN A 122 4.25 0.12 21.58
C ASN A 122 4.24 -0.24 20.10
N THR A 123 3.43 -1.20 19.68
CA THR A 123 3.35 -1.63 18.27
C THR A 123 2.58 -0.61 17.44
N TYR A 124 3.16 -0.19 16.33
CA TYR A 124 2.49 0.57 15.28
C TYR A 124 1.97 -0.33 14.18
N VAL A 125 0.85 0.05 13.59
CA VAL A 125 0.28 -0.67 12.45
C VAL A 125 0.25 0.24 11.24
N MET A 126 0.93 -0.19 10.18
CA MET A 126 1.03 0.55 8.92
C MET A 126 0.27 -0.16 7.80
N THR A 127 -0.39 0.63 6.95
CA THR A 127 -0.96 0.13 5.70
C THR A 127 -0.59 1.03 4.53
N LEU A 128 -0.24 0.39 3.40
CA LEU A 128 0.00 1.02 2.10
C LEU A 128 -0.96 0.43 1.05
N GLN A 129 -2.05 -0.20 1.49
CA GLN A 129 -3.05 -0.81 0.62
C GLN A 129 -3.75 0.24 -0.22
N ASN A 130 -4.20 -0.17 -1.41
CA ASN A 130 -4.96 0.72 -2.30
C ASN A 130 -6.35 1.02 -1.73
N GLY A 131 -6.82 2.24 -1.99
CA GLY A 131 -8.11 2.71 -1.50
C GLY A 131 -8.00 3.59 -0.27
N ALA A 132 -9.11 3.78 0.44
CA ALA A 132 -9.21 4.58 1.65
C ALA A 132 -10.07 3.89 2.72
N GLY A 133 -10.04 4.41 3.95
CA GLY A 133 -10.84 3.90 5.06
C GLY A 133 -10.26 2.64 5.73
N HIS A 134 -9.01 2.30 5.47
CA HIS A 134 -8.32 1.17 6.13
C HIS A 134 -8.12 1.42 7.63
N GLU A 135 -7.96 2.67 8.01
CA GLU A 135 -7.82 3.11 9.40
C GLU A 135 -8.98 2.69 10.28
N ASP A 136 -10.20 2.61 9.74
CA ASP A 136 -11.38 2.19 10.49
C ASP A 136 -11.28 0.75 11.00
N ILE A 137 -10.61 -0.13 10.24
CA ILE A 137 -10.35 -1.53 10.65
C ILE A 137 -9.19 -1.56 11.65
N ILE A 138 -8.14 -0.79 11.42
CA ILE A 138 -6.95 -0.80 12.28
C ILE A 138 -7.27 -0.23 13.67
N LEU A 139 -8.20 0.74 13.76
CA LEU A 139 -8.69 1.30 15.02
C LEU A 139 -9.33 0.27 15.97
N GLU A 140 -9.74 -0.90 15.47
CA GLU A 140 -10.24 -1.99 16.31
C GLU A 140 -9.11 -2.68 17.12
N PHE A 141 -7.84 -2.46 16.74
CA PHE A 141 -6.68 -3.17 17.29
C PHE A 141 -5.69 -2.24 17.99
N VAL A 142 -5.53 -1.02 17.50
CA VAL A 142 -4.62 -0.01 18.09
C VAL A 142 -5.28 1.37 18.11
N PRO A 143 -4.91 2.25 19.06
CA PRO A 143 -5.38 3.63 19.06
C PRO A 143 -4.83 4.39 17.85
N LYS A 144 -5.50 5.49 17.47
CA LYS A 144 -5.18 6.28 16.26
C LYS A 144 -3.76 6.84 16.25
N GLU A 145 -3.16 7.05 17.41
CA GLU A 145 -1.79 7.52 17.62
C GLU A 145 -0.74 6.47 17.23
N ARG A 146 -1.16 5.24 16.89
CA ARG A 146 -0.29 4.15 16.45
C ARG A 146 -0.65 3.61 15.07
N ILE A 147 -1.43 4.40 14.32
CA ILE A 147 -1.81 4.06 12.94
C ILE A 147 -1.00 4.90 11.96
N ILE A 148 -0.26 4.23 11.10
CA ILE A 148 0.42 4.84 9.96
C ILE A 148 -0.34 4.42 8.71
N ILE A 149 -0.78 5.40 7.92
CA ILE A 149 -1.40 5.15 6.63
C ILE A 149 -0.57 5.76 5.52
N GLY A 150 -0.71 5.24 4.31
CA GLY A 150 0.06 5.80 3.22
C GLY A 150 -0.28 5.22 1.86
N THR A 151 0.52 5.60 0.89
CA THR A 151 0.45 5.10 -0.47
C THR A 151 1.83 4.65 -0.94
N THR A 152 1.87 3.71 -1.87
CA THR A 152 3.08 3.39 -2.60
C THR A 152 2.85 3.52 -4.10
N GLU A 153 3.87 3.98 -4.81
CA GLU A 153 3.95 3.99 -6.27
C GLU A 153 4.75 2.78 -6.79
N ASP A 154 5.35 2.00 -5.90
CA ASP A 154 5.92 0.72 -6.26
C ASP A 154 4.83 -0.21 -6.82
N ASN A 155 5.21 -1.03 -7.78
CA ASN A 155 4.34 -2.05 -8.32
C ASN A 155 5.09 -3.37 -8.45
N GLY A 156 4.36 -4.47 -8.40
CA GLY A 156 4.94 -5.80 -8.49
C GLY A 156 3.99 -6.81 -9.11
N ALA A 157 4.58 -7.86 -9.64
CA ALA A 157 3.86 -9.00 -10.19
C ALA A 157 4.45 -10.31 -9.65
N ILE A 158 3.59 -11.22 -9.22
CA ILE A 158 3.99 -12.57 -8.81
C ILE A 158 4.37 -13.35 -10.07
N LEU A 159 5.60 -13.86 -10.09
CA LEU A 159 6.12 -14.73 -11.15
C LEU A 159 6.04 -16.22 -10.77
N GLY A 160 5.98 -16.51 -9.48
CA GLY A 160 5.87 -17.84 -8.87
C GLY A 160 5.91 -17.75 -7.36
N ASP A 161 5.77 -18.88 -6.67
CA ASP A 161 5.88 -18.91 -5.22
C ASP A 161 7.29 -18.51 -4.77
N GLY A 162 7.37 -17.48 -3.93
CA GLY A 162 8.65 -16.91 -3.50
C GLY A 162 9.40 -16.16 -4.60
N TYR A 163 8.77 -15.86 -5.75
CA TYR A 163 9.40 -15.14 -6.85
C TYR A 163 8.48 -14.01 -7.35
N VAL A 164 8.95 -12.77 -7.22
CA VAL A 164 8.20 -11.56 -7.54
C VAL A 164 9.03 -10.63 -8.42
N ARG A 165 8.42 -10.01 -9.41
CA ARG A 165 9.02 -8.91 -10.17
C ARG A 165 8.62 -7.59 -9.53
N ARG A 166 9.60 -6.72 -9.22
CA ARG A 166 9.38 -5.31 -8.91
C ARG A 166 9.38 -4.53 -10.23
N GLY A 167 8.26 -3.90 -10.56
CA GLY A 167 8.05 -3.26 -11.87
C GLY A 167 8.67 -1.87 -11.98
N GLY A 168 9.08 -1.26 -10.86
CA GLY A 168 9.72 0.06 -10.81
C GLY A 168 9.85 0.53 -9.37
N LYS A 169 10.78 1.46 -9.14
CA LYS A 169 10.93 2.16 -7.86
C LYS A 169 10.06 3.41 -7.89
N GLY A 170 9.08 3.42 -7.00
CA GLY A 170 8.22 4.58 -6.76
C GLY A 170 8.39 5.13 -5.36
N LYS A 171 7.69 6.21 -5.06
CA LYS A 171 7.67 6.81 -3.74
C LYS A 171 6.82 5.99 -2.78
N THR A 172 7.26 5.92 -1.54
CA THR A 172 6.46 5.46 -0.40
C THR A 172 6.08 6.67 0.43
N ASN A 173 4.80 7.00 0.45
CA ASN A 173 4.30 8.18 1.15
C ASN A 173 3.58 7.71 2.41
N ILE A 174 3.97 8.23 3.57
CA ILE A 174 3.41 7.84 4.87
C ILE A 174 2.97 9.06 5.68
N GLY A 175 2.04 8.86 6.58
CA GLY A 175 1.58 9.88 7.51
C GLY A 175 0.68 9.28 8.59
N MET A 176 0.28 10.11 9.53
CA MET A 176 -0.66 9.77 10.59
C MET A 176 -1.87 10.69 10.54
N LEU A 177 -2.99 10.25 11.11
CA LEU A 177 -4.21 11.06 11.23
C LEU A 177 -4.18 12.03 12.42
N VAL A 178 -3.14 11.94 13.23
CA VAL A 178 -2.88 12.75 14.41
C VAL A 178 -1.41 13.13 14.45
N GLU A 179 -1.06 14.10 15.30
CA GLU A 179 0.32 14.51 15.50
C GLU A 179 1.20 13.33 15.94
N ASP A 180 2.34 13.16 15.28
CA ASP A 180 3.36 12.15 15.62
C ASP A 180 4.23 12.60 16.80
N SER A 181 3.68 12.59 17.99
CA SER A 181 4.38 13.00 19.22
C SER A 181 5.54 12.08 19.61
N GLN A 182 5.63 10.89 19.02
CA GLN A 182 6.67 9.89 19.30
C GLN A 182 7.77 9.86 18.22
N HIS A 183 7.67 10.71 17.21
CA HIS A 183 8.58 10.74 16.05
C HIS A 183 8.71 9.36 15.37
N MET A 184 7.59 8.61 15.32
CA MET A 184 7.60 7.27 14.74
C MET A 184 7.69 7.31 13.22
N LEU A 185 7.12 8.33 12.58
CA LEU A 185 7.24 8.53 11.13
C LEU A 185 8.70 8.70 10.70
N ASP A 186 9.50 9.46 11.47
CA ASP A 186 10.93 9.63 11.19
C ASP A 186 11.68 8.30 11.31
N LYS A 187 11.36 7.48 12.32
CA LYS A 187 11.95 6.14 12.50
C LYS A 187 11.58 5.20 11.36
N VAL A 188 10.29 5.15 10.98
CA VAL A 188 9.81 4.32 9.87
C VAL A 188 10.40 4.79 8.55
N LYS A 189 10.47 6.10 8.31
CA LYS A 189 11.13 6.66 7.12
C LYS A 189 12.61 6.25 7.07
N ALA A 190 13.37 6.44 8.14
CA ALA A 190 14.77 6.05 8.19
C ALA A 190 14.97 4.55 7.96
N CYS A 191 14.10 3.72 8.52
CA CYS A 191 14.09 2.27 8.31
C CYS A 191 13.86 1.92 6.83
N LEU A 192 12.80 2.46 6.21
CA LEU A 192 12.47 2.21 4.81
C LEU A 192 13.57 2.73 3.86
N ASP A 193 14.06 3.95 4.06
CA ASP A 193 15.11 4.55 3.24
C ASP A 193 16.42 3.75 3.30
N SER A 194 16.78 3.23 4.49
CA SER A 194 17.96 2.37 4.66
C SER A 194 17.87 1.05 3.89
N CYS A 195 16.65 0.64 3.54
CA CYS A 195 16.33 -0.56 2.76
C CYS A 195 16.03 -0.27 1.28
N GLY A 196 16.31 0.95 0.81
CA GLY A 196 16.25 1.33 -0.61
C GLY A 196 14.90 1.78 -1.12
N PHE A 197 13.98 2.17 -0.22
CA PHE A 197 12.75 2.88 -0.57
C PHE A 197 13.01 4.40 -0.61
N ASP A 198 12.19 5.12 -1.37
CA ASP A 198 12.14 6.59 -1.39
C ASP A 198 10.93 7.04 -0.57
N THR A 199 11.15 7.32 0.73
CA THR A 199 10.05 7.53 1.67
C THR A 199 9.84 9.00 1.96
N HIS A 200 8.59 9.44 1.90
CA HIS A 200 8.15 10.81 2.16
C HIS A 200 7.10 10.84 3.27
N ILE A 201 7.24 11.78 4.20
CA ILE A 201 6.27 12.03 5.27
C ILE A 201 5.36 13.18 4.83
N TYR A 202 4.05 13.00 5.04
CA TYR A 202 3.02 13.99 4.72
C TYR A 202 2.20 14.32 5.96
N ASP A 203 2.09 15.61 6.28
CA ASP A 203 1.26 16.11 7.37
C ASP A 203 -0.24 15.86 7.12
N ASN A 204 -0.68 16.02 5.87
CA ASN A 204 -2.04 15.68 5.45
C ASN A 204 -2.03 14.48 4.50
N ILE A 205 -1.81 13.30 5.06
CA ILE A 205 -1.77 12.05 4.28
C ILE A 205 -3.13 11.72 3.64
N GLN A 206 -4.25 12.14 4.23
CA GLN A 206 -5.58 11.94 3.66
C GLN A 206 -5.73 12.64 2.32
N GLN A 207 -5.18 13.86 2.19
CA GLN A 207 -5.16 14.59 0.92
C GLN A 207 -4.50 13.76 -0.19
N LEU A 208 -3.35 13.14 0.10
CA LEU A 208 -2.62 12.31 -0.86
C LEU A 208 -3.35 11.01 -1.20
N ILE A 209 -3.92 10.35 -0.19
CA ILE A 209 -4.70 9.11 -0.39
C ILE A 209 -5.90 9.39 -1.30
N TRP A 210 -6.64 10.47 -1.05
CA TRP A 210 -7.78 10.84 -1.88
C TRP A 210 -7.37 11.30 -3.26
N ASP A 211 -6.23 11.98 -3.40
CA ASP A 211 -5.67 12.35 -4.69
C ASP A 211 -5.46 11.13 -5.60
N LYS A 212 -4.83 10.07 -5.07
CA LYS A 212 -4.67 8.80 -5.77
C LYS A 212 -6.01 8.08 -5.97
N LEU A 213 -6.94 8.20 -5.00
CA LEU A 213 -8.22 7.52 -5.01
C LEU A 213 -9.10 7.98 -6.20
N PHE A 214 -9.08 9.25 -6.58
CA PHE A 214 -9.88 9.77 -7.70
C PHE A 214 -9.66 8.99 -9.00
N THR A 215 -8.41 8.68 -9.36
CA THR A 215 -8.12 7.85 -10.53
C THR A 215 -8.68 6.44 -10.39
N ASN A 216 -8.57 5.85 -9.20
CA ASN A 216 -9.06 4.50 -8.96
C ASN A 216 -10.59 4.41 -8.98
N VAL A 217 -11.30 5.32 -8.32
CA VAL A 217 -12.78 5.28 -8.26
C VAL A 217 -13.42 5.55 -9.62
N SER A 218 -12.75 6.32 -10.46
CA SER A 218 -13.26 6.70 -11.77
C SER A 218 -13.00 5.64 -12.86
N LEU A 219 -11.88 4.91 -12.77
CA LEU A 219 -11.48 3.97 -13.81
C LEU A 219 -11.65 2.49 -13.41
N SER A 220 -11.32 2.13 -12.15
CA SER A 220 -11.15 0.71 -11.81
C SER A 220 -12.44 -0.09 -11.83
N ALA A 221 -13.49 0.39 -11.16
CA ALA A 221 -14.76 -0.33 -11.13
C ALA A 221 -15.44 -0.34 -12.50
N LEU A 222 -15.40 0.79 -13.20
CA LEU A 222 -16.04 0.92 -14.53
C LEU A 222 -15.40 0.03 -15.58
N THR A 223 -14.05 0.03 -15.69
CA THR A 223 -13.34 -0.89 -16.58
C THR A 223 -13.58 -2.35 -16.21
N GLY A 224 -13.70 -2.65 -14.91
CA GLY A 224 -14.04 -3.98 -14.41
C GLY A 224 -15.42 -4.45 -14.85
N VAL A 225 -16.43 -3.59 -14.72
CA VAL A 225 -17.80 -3.91 -15.11
C VAL A 225 -17.95 -4.02 -16.63
N LEU A 226 -17.38 -3.08 -17.37
CA LEU A 226 -17.44 -3.09 -18.85
C LEU A 226 -16.50 -4.11 -19.50
N GLN A 227 -15.54 -4.65 -18.74
CA GLN A 227 -14.49 -5.58 -19.23
C GLN A 227 -13.68 -4.98 -20.41
N VAL A 228 -13.33 -3.70 -20.29
CA VAL A 228 -12.58 -2.92 -21.30
C VAL A 228 -11.23 -2.44 -20.74
N PRO A 229 -10.24 -2.14 -21.59
CA PRO A 229 -9.00 -1.50 -21.19
C PRO A 229 -9.27 -0.05 -20.75
N ILE A 230 -8.30 0.52 -20.01
CA ILE A 230 -8.39 1.89 -19.46
C ILE A 230 -8.62 2.92 -20.58
N GLY A 231 -7.94 2.79 -21.71
CA GLY A 231 -8.05 3.75 -22.82
C GLY A 231 -9.43 3.87 -23.43
N PHE A 232 -10.26 2.82 -23.34
CA PHE A 232 -11.66 2.87 -23.83
C PHE A 232 -12.47 3.96 -23.12
N ILE A 233 -12.21 4.18 -21.84
CA ILE A 233 -13.03 5.08 -21.01
C ILE A 233 -13.02 6.52 -21.54
N ALA A 234 -11.86 7.05 -21.94
CA ALA A 234 -11.77 8.43 -22.44
C ALA A 234 -12.19 8.57 -23.92
N THR A 235 -12.32 7.46 -24.66
CA THR A 235 -12.66 7.45 -26.09
C THR A 235 -14.14 7.17 -26.35
N ASP A 236 -14.88 6.65 -25.38
CA ASP A 236 -16.33 6.43 -25.46
C ASP A 236 -17.08 7.48 -24.66
N GLU A 237 -18.04 8.15 -25.31
CA GLU A 237 -18.81 9.25 -24.72
C GLU A 237 -19.58 8.82 -23.46
N TYR A 238 -20.21 7.67 -23.47
CA TYR A 238 -21.04 7.19 -22.36
C TYR A 238 -20.19 6.74 -21.18
N ALA A 239 -19.07 6.03 -21.44
CA ALA A 239 -18.13 5.64 -20.41
C ALA A 239 -17.49 6.88 -19.75
N TRP A 240 -17.15 7.89 -20.56
CA TRP A 240 -16.59 9.14 -20.05
C TRP A 240 -17.59 9.91 -19.18
N ASN A 241 -18.86 10.02 -19.58
CA ASN A 241 -19.91 10.67 -18.81
C ASN A 241 -20.14 9.99 -17.45
N MET A 242 -20.10 8.64 -17.40
CA MET A 242 -20.17 7.89 -16.13
C MET A 242 -18.94 8.19 -15.26
N THR A 243 -17.74 8.22 -15.85
CA THR A 243 -16.48 8.53 -15.16
C THR A 243 -16.52 9.92 -14.52
N VAL A 244 -16.94 10.94 -15.27
CA VAL A 244 -17.07 12.32 -14.74
C VAL A 244 -18.06 12.37 -13.58
N THR A 245 -19.17 11.63 -13.67
CA THR A 245 -20.16 11.55 -12.57
C THR A 245 -19.54 10.94 -11.31
N LEU A 246 -18.79 9.86 -11.43
CA LEU A 246 -18.08 9.24 -10.29
C LEU A 246 -17.05 10.21 -9.66
N ILE A 247 -16.29 10.93 -10.49
CA ILE A 247 -15.36 11.96 -10.00
C ILE A 247 -16.10 13.01 -9.19
N LYS A 248 -17.18 13.56 -9.72
CA LYS A 248 -17.96 14.64 -9.07
C LYS A 248 -18.56 14.20 -7.74
N GLU A 249 -19.12 13.00 -7.64
CA GLU A 249 -19.61 12.46 -6.37
C GLU A 249 -18.46 12.30 -5.35
N ALA A 250 -17.31 11.77 -5.76
CA ALA A 250 -16.15 11.63 -4.88
C ALA A 250 -15.60 13.00 -4.44
N MET A 251 -15.60 14.01 -5.33
CA MET A 251 -15.20 15.39 -5.01
C MET A 251 -16.09 16.02 -3.94
N GLN A 252 -17.41 15.79 -4.01
CA GLN A 252 -18.34 16.29 -2.98
C GLN A 252 -18.05 15.68 -1.61
N VAL A 253 -17.72 14.38 -1.56
CA VAL A 253 -17.34 13.70 -0.32
C VAL A 253 -16.01 14.24 0.19
N ALA A 254 -14.99 14.37 -0.66
CA ALA A 254 -13.67 14.91 -0.29
C ALA A 254 -13.81 16.32 0.29
N LYS A 255 -14.61 17.19 -0.34
CA LYS A 255 -14.92 18.53 0.15
C LYS A 255 -15.60 18.52 1.53
N ALA A 256 -16.53 17.60 1.74
CA ALA A 256 -17.19 17.43 3.05
C ALA A 256 -16.23 16.90 4.13
N MET A 257 -15.15 16.25 3.75
CA MET A 257 -14.04 15.86 4.63
C MET A 257 -13.06 17.00 4.92
N GLY A 258 -13.19 18.16 4.28
CA GLY A 258 -12.26 19.29 4.39
C GLY A 258 -11.01 19.13 3.51
N LEU A 259 -11.07 18.27 2.49
CA LEU A 259 -10.01 18.10 1.50
C LEU A 259 -10.28 19.03 0.30
N GLU A 260 -9.23 19.65 -0.23
CA GLU A 260 -9.33 20.60 -1.31
C GLU A 260 -8.73 20.06 -2.59
N PHE A 261 -9.55 19.98 -3.66
CA PHE A 261 -9.13 19.54 -4.98
C PHE A 261 -9.78 20.41 -6.04
N ASP A 262 -9.11 20.65 -7.15
CA ASP A 262 -9.66 21.29 -8.33
C ASP A 262 -10.39 20.24 -9.20
N GLU A 263 -11.67 20.48 -9.47
CA GLU A 263 -12.50 19.52 -10.22
C GLU A 263 -12.05 19.39 -11.68
N GLU A 264 -11.71 20.51 -12.33
CA GLU A 264 -11.31 20.50 -13.74
C GLU A 264 -9.96 19.82 -13.92
N GLU A 265 -8.99 20.13 -13.04
CA GLU A 265 -7.69 19.48 -13.02
C GLU A 265 -7.81 17.96 -12.80
N MET A 266 -8.68 17.55 -11.88
CA MET A 266 -8.91 16.14 -11.56
C MET A 266 -9.51 15.38 -12.74
N ILE A 267 -10.53 15.94 -13.40
CA ILE A 267 -11.17 15.37 -14.59
C ILE A 267 -10.14 15.22 -15.72
N GLU A 268 -9.35 16.27 -15.97
CA GLU A 268 -8.33 16.27 -17.01
C GLU A 268 -7.21 15.25 -16.71
N ARG A 269 -6.77 15.13 -15.47
CA ARG A 269 -5.79 14.13 -15.04
C ARG A 269 -6.27 12.70 -15.27
N VAL A 270 -7.52 12.40 -14.92
CA VAL A 270 -8.11 11.08 -15.15
C VAL A 270 -8.23 10.79 -16.66
N ARG A 271 -8.60 11.79 -17.45
CA ARG A 271 -8.67 11.67 -18.91
C ARG A 271 -7.30 11.33 -19.50
N ASN A 272 -6.29 12.09 -19.10
CA ASN A 272 -4.91 11.87 -19.54
C ASN A 272 -4.38 10.49 -19.11
N THR A 273 -4.70 10.05 -17.89
CA THR A 273 -4.36 8.69 -17.42
C THR A 273 -4.99 7.62 -18.34
N SER A 274 -6.25 7.80 -18.70
CA SER A 274 -6.95 6.88 -19.61
C SER A 274 -6.29 6.86 -20.99
N LEU A 275 -6.07 8.01 -21.61
CA LEU A 275 -5.49 8.14 -22.96
C LEU A 275 -4.04 7.62 -23.03
N ASN A 276 -3.24 7.86 -21.98
CA ASN A 276 -1.84 7.42 -21.92
C ASN A 276 -1.67 5.93 -21.58
N SER A 277 -2.75 5.23 -21.26
CA SER A 277 -2.75 3.80 -20.95
C SER A 277 -3.77 3.02 -21.79
N PRO A 278 -3.67 3.06 -23.14
CA PRO A 278 -4.71 2.55 -24.03
C PRO A 278 -5.01 1.06 -23.80
N GLU A 279 -4.00 0.25 -23.55
CA GLU A 279 -4.12 -1.19 -23.27
C GLU A 279 -4.02 -1.53 -21.77
N GLY A 280 -3.94 -0.51 -20.91
CA GLY A 280 -3.85 -0.67 -19.46
C GLY A 280 -5.09 -1.38 -18.90
N ARG A 281 -4.89 -2.15 -17.85
CA ARG A 281 -5.96 -2.88 -17.16
C ARG A 281 -5.87 -2.66 -15.67
N THR A 282 -7.01 -2.35 -15.06
CA THR A 282 -7.08 -2.11 -13.62
C THR A 282 -7.07 -3.42 -12.82
N SER A 283 -6.79 -3.32 -11.52
CA SER A 283 -6.84 -4.48 -10.62
C SER A 283 -8.24 -5.09 -10.55
N ILE A 284 -9.30 -4.25 -10.49
CA ILE A 284 -10.69 -4.73 -10.46
C ILE A 284 -11.02 -5.48 -11.77
N TYR A 285 -10.61 -4.95 -12.93
CA TYR A 285 -10.74 -5.66 -14.20
C TYR A 285 -10.09 -7.05 -14.15
N ALA A 286 -8.84 -7.12 -13.71
CA ALA A 286 -8.08 -8.36 -13.67
C ALA A 286 -8.66 -9.38 -12.69
N ASP A 287 -9.13 -8.90 -11.51
CA ASP A 287 -9.75 -9.76 -10.50
C ASP A 287 -11.09 -10.32 -11.00
N LEU A 288 -11.98 -9.49 -11.53
CA LEU A 288 -13.27 -9.95 -12.07
C LEU A 288 -13.08 -10.93 -13.23
N LYS A 289 -12.14 -10.64 -14.15
CA LYS A 289 -11.83 -11.55 -15.26
C LYS A 289 -11.32 -12.91 -14.79
N ALA A 290 -10.62 -12.93 -13.66
CA ALA A 290 -10.10 -14.16 -13.06
C ALA A 290 -11.06 -14.80 -12.04
N GLY A 291 -12.29 -14.29 -11.89
CA GLY A 291 -13.28 -14.79 -10.94
C GLY A 291 -12.90 -14.58 -9.48
N ARG A 292 -12.04 -13.60 -9.18
CA ARG A 292 -11.59 -13.29 -7.81
C ARG A 292 -12.39 -12.14 -7.21
N LEU A 293 -12.45 -12.12 -5.88
CA LEU A 293 -12.97 -10.97 -5.13
C LEU A 293 -12.06 -9.76 -5.31
N THR A 294 -12.68 -8.58 -5.47
CA THR A 294 -12.01 -7.30 -5.73
C THR A 294 -11.83 -6.47 -4.46
N GLU A 295 -11.15 -5.33 -4.61
CA GLU A 295 -11.02 -4.31 -3.56
C GLU A 295 -12.04 -3.15 -3.75
N VAL A 296 -13.18 -3.40 -4.42
CA VAL A 296 -14.18 -2.34 -4.67
C VAL A 296 -14.65 -1.65 -3.40
N ASN A 297 -14.69 -2.35 -2.26
CA ASN A 297 -15.14 -1.80 -0.97
C ASN A 297 -14.20 -0.72 -0.39
N THR A 298 -12.92 -0.75 -0.71
CA THR A 298 -11.93 0.27 -0.28
C THR A 298 -11.63 1.29 -1.38
N ILE A 299 -12.16 1.08 -2.58
CA ILE A 299 -12.09 2.03 -3.69
C ILE A 299 -13.42 2.80 -3.76
N SER A 300 -14.35 2.42 -4.61
CA SER A 300 -15.66 3.09 -4.73
C SER A 300 -16.50 2.96 -3.44
N GLY A 301 -16.38 1.85 -2.72
CA GLY A 301 -17.04 1.63 -1.44
C GLY A 301 -16.53 2.54 -0.32
N ALA A 302 -15.28 3.02 -0.38
CA ALA A 302 -14.78 4.02 0.54
C ALA A 302 -15.50 5.36 0.38
N VAL A 303 -15.79 5.76 -0.87
CA VAL A 303 -16.58 6.95 -1.18
C VAL A 303 -18.01 6.79 -0.66
N VAL A 304 -18.62 5.62 -0.85
CA VAL A 304 -19.96 5.30 -0.31
C VAL A 304 -19.97 5.43 1.22
N LYS A 305 -19.02 4.80 1.90
CA LYS A 305 -18.94 4.82 3.37
C LYS A 305 -18.72 6.22 3.93
N ALA A 306 -17.83 6.99 3.31
CA ALA A 306 -17.59 8.37 3.70
C ALA A 306 -18.81 9.28 3.40
N GLY A 307 -19.44 9.10 2.24
CA GLY A 307 -20.67 9.81 1.87
C GLY A 307 -21.82 9.54 2.84
N ASP A 308 -22.06 8.29 3.20
CA ASP A 308 -23.10 7.93 4.17
C ASP A 308 -22.82 8.53 5.56
N ARG A 309 -21.56 8.53 6.01
CA ARG A 309 -21.16 9.14 7.29
C ARG A 309 -21.35 10.65 7.32
N LEU A 310 -21.12 11.32 6.19
CA LEU A 310 -21.17 12.79 6.07
C LEU A 310 -22.50 13.33 5.52
N GLY A 311 -23.43 12.43 5.18
CA GLY A 311 -24.71 12.83 4.59
C GLY A 311 -24.62 13.32 3.14
N VAL A 312 -23.54 12.94 2.41
CA VAL A 312 -23.33 13.31 1.00
C VAL A 312 -23.86 12.18 0.11
N PRO A 313 -24.85 12.44 -0.78
CA PRO A 313 -25.39 11.41 -1.65
C PRO A 313 -24.39 11.03 -2.75
N VAL A 314 -24.18 9.70 -2.92
CA VAL A 314 -23.27 9.12 -3.90
C VAL A 314 -23.93 7.93 -4.62
N PRO A 315 -25.05 8.15 -5.33
CA PRO A 315 -25.85 7.07 -5.93
C PRO A 315 -25.08 6.28 -7.00
N SER A 316 -24.23 6.94 -7.78
CA SER A 316 -23.46 6.28 -8.83
C SER A 316 -22.37 5.36 -8.25
N HIS A 317 -21.72 5.77 -7.17
CA HIS A 317 -20.79 4.89 -6.43
C HIS A 317 -21.51 3.71 -5.80
N LYS A 318 -22.70 3.90 -5.23
CA LYS A 318 -23.52 2.77 -4.71
C LYS A 318 -23.88 1.78 -5.81
N MET A 319 -24.30 2.30 -6.97
CA MET A 319 -24.66 1.48 -8.12
C MET A 319 -23.45 0.67 -8.64
N ILE A 320 -22.30 1.30 -8.88
CA ILE A 320 -21.12 0.60 -9.42
C ILE A 320 -20.57 -0.45 -8.44
N VAL A 321 -20.59 -0.19 -7.13
CA VAL A 321 -20.23 -1.17 -6.10
C VAL A 321 -21.12 -2.40 -6.17
N ASN A 322 -22.45 -2.21 -6.26
CA ASN A 322 -23.39 -3.31 -6.40
C ASN A 322 -23.18 -4.11 -7.69
N MET A 323 -22.85 -3.44 -8.81
CA MET A 323 -22.55 -4.12 -10.07
C MET A 323 -21.30 -5.00 -9.97
N VAL A 324 -20.23 -4.50 -9.33
CA VAL A 324 -19.01 -5.27 -9.10
C VAL A 324 -19.30 -6.49 -8.23
N HIS A 325 -20.03 -6.34 -7.11
CA HIS A 325 -20.41 -7.46 -6.26
C HIS A 325 -21.31 -8.47 -6.97
N ALA A 326 -22.20 -8.01 -7.85
CA ALA A 326 -23.02 -8.92 -8.67
C ALA A 326 -22.14 -9.75 -9.62
N MET A 327 -21.09 -9.15 -10.22
CA MET A 327 -20.14 -9.87 -11.07
C MET A 327 -19.26 -10.86 -10.26
N GLU A 328 -18.84 -10.50 -9.05
CA GLU A 328 -18.15 -11.42 -8.14
C GLU A 328 -19.03 -12.63 -7.81
N ASN A 329 -20.32 -12.40 -7.52
CA ASN A 329 -21.28 -13.46 -7.21
C ASN A 329 -21.61 -14.30 -8.46
N LYS A 330 -21.70 -13.70 -9.65
CA LYS A 330 -21.85 -14.40 -10.92
C LYS A 330 -20.74 -15.44 -11.10
N SER A 331 -19.50 -15.01 -10.94
CA SER A 331 -18.33 -15.90 -11.04
C SER A 331 -18.33 -16.99 -9.97
N LYS A 332 -18.65 -16.66 -8.72
CA LYS A 332 -18.73 -17.63 -7.62
C LYS A 332 -19.78 -18.72 -7.85
N ASN A 333 -20.89 -18.37 -8.47
CA ASN A 333 -22.02 -19.28 -8.72
C ASN A 333 -21.96 -19.95 -10.11
N ASN A 334 -20.85 -19.77 -10.87
CA ASN A 334 -20.69 -20.32 -12.24
C ASN A 334 -21.86 -19.97 -13.17
N VAL A 335 -22.42 -18.78 -13.04
CA VAL A 335 -23.46 -18.28 -13.96
C VAL A 335 -22.77 -17.75 -15.23
N GLU A 336 -23.12 -18.27 -16.39
CA GLU A 336 -22.59 -17.82 -17.69
C GLU A 336 -23.16 -16.46 -18.15
#